data_0707c576dbb235be59058d2b30dcc36b
#
_entry.id   0707c576dbb235be59058d2b30dcc36b
#
_cell.length_a   1.000
_cell.length_b   1.000
_cell.length_c   1.000
_cell.angle_alpha   90.00
_cell.angle_beta   90.00
_cell.angle_gamma   90.00
#
_symmetry.space_group_name_H-M   'P 1'
#
loop_
_entity.id
_entity.type
_entity.pdbx_description
1 polymer ?
#
loop_
_entity_poly.entity_id
_entity_poly.type
_entity_poly.pdbx_seq_one_letter_code
_entity_poly.pdbx_strand_id
1 'polypeptide(L)'
;MTTAPRPRTSTRDPEELTRRLTAWLGARLPGAEAAGVTVPASNGMSSETLLFDIDHPRPPVASCALRLAADPAAYTVFPEYDMARQYRTLELVAGHTDVPVPRTLWLEEDPGPLGAPFLVMERVAGRVPPDVMPYTYEGSWLHAASDAEREHLEAATVGLLARLHDQLPASEAGFLALPGEGDALRRHVTAQRAYYAWVIDGLAPSPLIEAAFDRLERLWPREPGEPVLTWGDARIGNVVYDGFEPVAVLDWEMAALAPREVDLGWTIYLHRFFQDLTTGSGQRGLPGFLRRDRVEARYARLTGHTPRDMDFYTLYAALRHAIVMLRIAYRQAYFGEVAVPRDPDTLILHHGSLRAMVQGTYWEG
;
A
#
# COMPACT_ATOMS: atom_id res chain seq x y z
N MET A 1 27.55 -1.59 5.35
CA MET A 1 26.50 -0.58 5.54
C MET A 1 25.59 -1.09 6.64
N THR A 2 25.60 -0.45 7.79
CA THR A 2 24.69 -0.75 8.90
C THR A 2 23.27 -0.35 8.44
N THR A 3 22.38 -1.33 8.31
CA THR A 3 20.96 -1.07 8.11
C THR A 3 20.47 -0.22 9.27
N ALA A 4 19.97 0.99 9.00
CA ALA A 4 19.31 1.80 9.99
C ALA A 4 18.22 0.95 10.68
N PRO A 5 18.13 0.97 12.02
CA PRO A 5 17.09 0.23 12.72
C PRO A 5 15.72 0.71 12.22
N ARG A 6 14.85 -0.22 11.82
CA ARG A 6 13.47 0.12 11.47
C ARG A 6 12.76 0.66 12.70
N PRO A 7 11.92 1.71 12.55
CA PRO A 7 11.08 2.19 13.65
C PRO A 7 10.26 1.03 14.21
N ARG A 8 10.17 0.91 15.52
CA ARG A 8 9.35 -0.13 16.16
C ARG A 8 7.89 0.08 15.77
N THR A 9 7.30 -0.93 15.12
CA THR A 9 5.89 -0.91 14.72
C THR A 9 4.95 -1.36 15.85
N SER A 10 5.49 -1.96 16.89
CA SER A 10 4.74 -2.48 18.05
C SER A 10 5.48 -2.24 19.35
N THR A 11 4.71 -1.96 20.40
CA THR A 11 5.15 -1.96 21.81
C THR A 11 4.75 -3.25 22.52
N ARG A 12 4.05 -4.17 21.84
CA ARG A 12 3.51 -5.41 22.41
C ARG A 12 4.60 -6.47 22.60
N ASP A 13 4.47 -7.26 23.68
CA ASP A 13 5.35 -8.40 23.95
C ASP A 13 4.97 -9.59 23.04
N PRO A 14 5.89 -10.14 22.22
CA PRO A 14 5.63 -11.26 21.33
C PRO A 14 5.19 -12.54 22.04
N GLU A 15 5.71 -12.84 23.24
CA GLU A 15 5.34 -14.03 24.01
C GLU A 15 3.90 -13.91 24.53
N GLU A 16 3.55 -12.74 25.04
CA GLU A 16 2.20 -12.43 25.48
C GLU A 16 1.20 -12.51 24.32
N LEU A 17 1.56 -11.94 23.16
CA LEU A 17 0.73 -12.03 21.95
C LEU A 17 0.51 -13.50 21.53
N THR A 18 1.55 -14.33 21.55
CA THR A 18 1.45 -15.75 21.20
C THR A 18 0.51 -16.50 22.15
N ARG A 19 0.66 -16.28 23.46
CA ARG A 19 -0.19 -16.89 24.49
C ARG A 19 -1.66 -16.51 24.31
N ARG A 20 -1.92 -15.22 24.09
CA ARG A 20 -3.29 -14.69 23.90
C ARG A 20 -3.90 -15.16 22.59
N LEU A 21 -3.11 -15.22 21.50
CA LEU A 21 -3.54 -15.74 20.21
C LEU A 21 -3.93 -17.23 20.32
N THR A 22 -3.15 -18.06 21.00
CA THR A 22 -3.46 -19.46 21.26
C THR A 22 -4.77 -19.61 22.04
N ALA A 23 -4.98 -18.82 23.10
CA ALA A 23 -6.23 -18.84 23.85
C ALA A 23 -7.44 -18.43 23.00
N TRP A 24 -7.29 -17.39 22.18
CA TRP A 24 -8.34 -16.93 21.27
C TRP A 24 -8.65 -17.98 20.19
N LEU A 25 -7.62 -18.61 19.62
CA LEU A 25 -7.76 -19.65 18.60
C LEU A 25 -8.45 -20.90 19.18
N GLY A 26 -8.03 -21.35 20.36
CA GLY A 26 -8.62 -22.51 21.05
C GLY A 26 -10.09 -22.33 21.40
N ALA A 27 -10.54 -21.09 21.65
CA ALA A 27 -11.96 -20.79 21.86
C ALA A 27 -12.82 -20.94 20.58
N ARG A 28 -12.20 -20.76 19.40
CA ARG A 28 -12.87 -20.87 18.07
C ARG A 28 -12.72 -22.26 17.44
N LEU A 29 -11.59 -22.88 17.66
CA LEU A 29 -11.25 -24.20 17.15
C LEU A 29 -10.71 -25.02 18.34
N PRO A 30 -11.58 -25.76 19.06
CA PRO A 30 -11.20 -26.49 20.26
C PRO A 30 -10.02 -27.45 20.03
N GLY A 31 -8.97 -27.30 20.83
CA GLY A 31 -7.73 -28.08 20.71
C GLY A 31 -6.71 -27.49 19.72
N ALA A 32 -6.97 -26.35 19.10
CA ALA A 32 -5.99 -25.67 18.26
C ALA A 32 -5.04 -24.82 19.08
N GLU A 33 -3.76 -24.80 18.65
CA GLU A 33 -2.73 -23.94 19.19
C GLU A 33 -2.09 -23.12 18.04
N ALA A 34 -1.64 -21.90 18.36
CA ALA A 34 -0.85 -21.10 17.44
C ALA A 34 0.62 -21.50 17.55
N ALA A 35 1.18 -22.05 16.49
CA ALA A 35 2.56 -22.48 16.41
C ALA A 35 3.40 -21.54 15.52
N GLY A 36 4.71 -21.45 15.80
CA GLY A 36 5.65 -20.72 14.95
C GLY A 36 5.32 -19.23 14.77
N VAL A 37 4.75 -18.57 15.77
CA VAL A 37 4.37 -17.15 15.70
C VAL A 37 5.60 -16.29 15.45
N THR A 38 5.57 -15.54 14.35
CA THR A 38 6.68 -14.68 13.94
C THR A 38 6.16 -13.34 13.39
N VAL A 39 6.99 -12.31 13.54
CA VAL A 39 6.79 -11.01 12.88
C VAL A 39 7.62 -10.99 11.60
N PRO A 40 7.04 -10.76 10.42
CA PRO A 40 7.80 -10.72 9.18
C PRO A 40 8.91 -9.66 9.22
N ALA A 41 10.10 -10.00 8.69
CA ALA A 41 11.21 -9.04 8.59
C ALA A 41 10.86 -7.82 7.71
N SER A 42 9.93 -7.98 6.77
CA SER A 42 9.39 -6.94 5.89
C SER A 42 8.03 -6.42 6.36
N ASN A 43 7.79 -6.42 7.69
CA ASN A 43 6.53 -5.92 8.24
C ASN A 43 6.24 -4.50 7.74
N GLY A 44 4.99 -4.25 7.31
CA GLY A 44 4.53 -2.93 6.88
C GLY A 44 4.71 -1.88 7.99
N MET A 45 4.76 -0.61 7.62
CA MET A 45 4.95 0.48 8.59
C MET A 45 3.64 0.93 9.25
N SER A 46 2.50 0.44 8.79
CA SER A 46 1.16 0.89 9.22
C SER A 46 0.55 -0.01 10.28
N SER A 47 0.27 -1.28 9.99
CA SER A 47 -0.34 -2.26 10.90
C SER A 47 0.68 -3.33 11.33
N GLU A 48 0.38 -4.04 12.42
CA GLU A 48 1.20 -5.16 12.86
C GLU A 48 0.77 -6.43 12.12
N THR A 49 1.74 -7.18 11.59
CA THR A 49 1.48 -8.47 10.96
C THR A 49 2.15 -9.58 11.77
N LEU A 50 1.41 -10.63 12.06
CA LEU A 50 1.92 -11.87 12.66
C LEU A 50 1.71 -13.01 11.68
N LEU A 51 2.69 -13.87 11.54
CA LEU A 51 2.57 -15.14 10.81
C LEU A 51 2.58 -16.27 11.82
N PHE A 52 1.70 -17.26 11.63
CA PHE A 52 1.63 -18.42 12.50
C PHE A 52 1.02 -19.62 11.76
N ASP A 53 1.26 -20.81 12.29
CA ASP A 53 0.64 -22.04 11.85
C ASP A 53 -0.44 -22.49 12.84
N ILE A 54 -1.48 -23.15 12.35
CA ILE A 54 -2.52 -23.73 13.21
C ILE A 54 -2.16 -25.19 13.48
N ASP A 55 -1.72 -25.48 14.70
CA ASP A 55 -1.53 -26.87 15.14
C ASP A 55 -2.88 -27.43 15.56
N HIS A 56 -3.48 -28.21 14.64
CA HIS A 56 -4.76 -28.88 14.82
C HIS A 56 -4.91 -30.01 13.78
N PRO A 57 -5.53 -31.16 14.12
CA PRO A 57 -5.69 -32.28 13.18
C PRO A 57 -6.46 -31.95 11.88
N ARG A 58 -7.32 -30.94 11.92
CA ARG A 58 -8.13 -30.48 10.76
C ARG A 58 -8.26 -28.96 10.79
N PRO A 59 -7.19 -28.22 10.49
CA PRO A 59 -7.25 -26.77 10.45
C PRO A 59 -7.98 -26.31 9.19
N PRO A 60 -8.64 -25.14 9.18
CA PRO A 60 -9.24 -24.56 7.98
C PRO A 60 -8.20 -24.23 6.91
N VAL A 61 -7.00 -23.83 7.34
CA VAL A 61 -5.75 -23.68 6.58
C VAL A 61 -4.58 -24.01 7.51
N ALA A 62 -3.43 -24.42 6.95
CA ALA A 62 -2.25 -24.76 7.74
C ALA A 62 -1.56 -23.53 8.29
N SER A 63 -1.36 -22.51 7.46
CA SER A 63 -0.59 -21.31 7.77
C SER A 63 -1.43 -20.04 7.63
N CYS A 64 -1.28 -19.12 8.58
CA CYS A 64 -2.06 -17.90 8.69
C CYS A 64 -1.19 -16.65 8.70
N ALA A 65 -1.78 -15.56 8.22
CA ALA A 65 -1.33 -14.19 8.47
C ALA A 65 -2.43 -13.46 9.26
N LEU A 66 -2.03 -12.78 10.34
CA LEU A 66 -2.90 -11.94 11.15
C LEU A 66 -2.48 -10.49 10.97
N ARG A 67 -3.43 -9.61 10.67
CA ARG A 67 -3.22 -8.15 10.69
C ARG A 67 -3.91 -7.58 11.93
N LEU A 68 -3.13 -6.94 12.78
CA LEU A 68 -3.56 -6.32 14.02
C LEU A 68 -3.50 -4.80 13.85
N ALA A 69 -4.55 -4.10 14.27
CA ALA A 69 -4.56 -2.64 14.27
C ALA A 69 -3.40 -2.10 15.11
N ALA A 70 -2.72 -1.08 14.60
CA ALA A 70 -1.56 -0.50 15.27
C ALA A 70 -1.92 -0.01 16.69
N ASP A 71 -0.96 -0.13 17.60
CA ASP A 71 -1.09 0.46 18.92
C ASP A 71 -1.12 1.99 18.81
N PRO A 72 -2.16 2.68 19.30
CA PRO A 72 -2.21 4.14 19.28
C PRO A 72 -1.00 4.81 19.93
N ALA A 73 -0.37 4.16 20.92
CA ALA A 73 0.86 4.64 21.58
C ALA A 73 2.11 4.55 20.70
N ALA A 74 2.05 3.81 19.57
CA ALA A 74 3.17 3.61 18.65
C ALA A 74 3.38 4.74 17.65
N TYR A 75 2.74 5.90 17.79
CA TYR A 75 2.77 7.00 16.81
C TYR A 75 2.35 6.51 15.41
N THR A 76 1.08 6.22 15.25
CA THR A 76 0.51 5.56 14.07
C THR A 76 0.75 6.32 12.75
N VAL A 77 0.85 5.59 11.65
CA VAL A 77 1.00 6.19 10.30
C VAL A 77 -0.34 6.75 9.82
N PHE A 78 -1.44 6.04 10.07
CA PHE A 78 -2.80 6.50 9.75
C PHE A 78 -3.58 6.82 11.01
N PRO A 79 -4.59 7.70 10.93
CA PRO A 79 -5.42 8.05 12.09
C PRO A 79 -6.31 6.88 12.56
N GLU A 80 -6.68 6.00 11.65
CA GLU A 80 -7.60 4.87 11.91
C GLU A 80 -7.11 3.60 11.19
N TYR A 81 -7.41 2.44 11.80
CA TYR A 81 -7.13 1.10 11.26
C TYR A 81 -8.41 0.26 11.35
N ASP A 82 -9.24 0.34 10.30
CA ASP A 82 -10.51 -0.38 10.23
C ASP A 82 -10.28 -1.80 9.68
N MET A 83 -10.16 -2.78 10.58
CA MET A 83 -9.96 -4.19 10.23
C MET A 83 -11.21 -4.80 9.60
N ALA A 84 -12.40 -4.37 10.01
CA ALA A 84 -13.66 -4.85 9.43
C ALA A 84 -13.80 -4.39 7.97
N ARG A 85 -13.44 -3.14 7.68
CA ARG A 85 -13.41 -2.62 6.31
C ARG A 85 -12.41 -3.39 5.43
N GLN A 86 -11.21 -3.68 5.91
CA GLN A 86 -10.21 -4.47 5.17
C GLN A 86 -10.70 -5.91 4.94
N TYR A 87 -11.25 -6.56 5.96
CA TYR A 87 -11.82 -7.91 5.86
C TYR A 87 -12.95 -7.96 4.81
N ARG A 88 -13.90 -7.04 4.91
CA ARG A 88 -15.02 -6.93 3.95
C ARG A 88 -14.53 -6.64 2.53
N THR A 89 -13.48 -5.84 2.37
CA THR A 89 -12.88 -5.55 1.05
C THR A 89 -12.29 -6.82 0.43
N LEU A 90 -11.56 -7.63 1.21
CA LEU A 90 -11.01 -8.90 0.74
C LEU A 90 -12.13 -9.87 0.31
N GLU A 91 -13.21 -10.00 1.09
CA GLU A 91 -14.35 -10.85 0.73
C GLU A 91 -15.05 -10.34 -0.54
N LEU A 92 -15.20 -9.03 -0.68
CA LEU A 92 -15.81 -8.41 -1.85
C LEU A 92 -15.00 -8.71 -3.12
N VAL A 93 -13.68 -8.50 -3.07
CA VAL A 93 -12.78 -8.78 -4.20
C VAL A 93 -12.78 -10.26 -4.56
N ALA A 94 -12.68 -11.15 -3.57
CA ALA A 94 -12.71 -12.59 -3.77
C ALA A 94 -14.04 -13.09 -4.37
N GLY A 95 -15.17 -12.46 -4.02
CA GLY A 95 -16.50 -12.87 -4.47
C GLY A 95 -16.89 -12.34 -5.84
N HIS A 96 -16.26 -11.28 -6.33
CA HIS A 96 -16.69 -10.57 -7.54
C HIS A 96 -15.63 -10.51 -8.64
N THR A 97 -14.39 -10.90 -8.36
CA THR A 97 -13.28 -10.74 -9.33
C THR A 97 -12.40 -11.99 -9.41
N ASP A 98 -11.63 -12.08 -10.49
CA ASP A 98 -10.54 -13.04 -10.65
C ASP A 98 -9.19 -12.52 -10.09
N VAL A 99 -9.22 -11.46 -9.29
CA VAL A 99 -8.03 -10.94 -8.60
C VAL A 99 -7.73 -11.86 -7.42
N PRO A 100 -6.57 -12.51 -7.38
CA PRO A 100 -6.22 -13.38 -6.27
C PRO A 100 -6.01 -12.56 -5.00
N VAL A 101 -6.70 -12.92 -3.94
CA VAL A 101 -6.53 -12.36 -2.59
C VAL A 101 -6.43 -13.47 -1.56
N PRO A 102 -5.78 -13.26 -0.41
CA PRO A 102 -5.76 -14.24 0.66
C PRO A 102 -7.17 -14.60 1.11
N ARG A 103 -7.42 -15.88 1.33
CA ARG A 103 -8.70 -16.34 1.91
C ARG A 103 -8.85 -15.75 3.31
N THR A 104 -9.92 -15.03 3.56
CA THR A 104 -10.32 -14.55 4.88
C THR A 104 -10.78 -15.72 5.76
N LEU A 105 -10.42 -15.69 7.04
CA LEU A 105 -10.77 -16.74 8.00
C LEU A 105 -11.63 -16.19 9.15
N TRP A 106 -11.12 -15.18 9.84
CA TRP A 106 -11.79 -14.58 10.99
C TRP A 106 -11.55 -13.08 11.07
N LEU A 107 -12.59 -12.37 11.48
CA LEU A 107 -12.53 -10.99 11.93
C LEU A 107 -12.79 -10.97 13.43
N GLU A 108 -11.98 -10.20 14.17
CA GLU A 108 -12.19 -9.91 15.58
C GLU A 108 -12.22 -8.41 15.79
N GLU A 109 -13.39 -7.90 16.12
CA GLU A 109 -13.60 -6.47 16.37
C GLU A 109 -13.44 -6.11 17.86
N ASP A 110 -13.55 -7.10 18.76
CA ASP A 110 -13.27 -6.89 20.18
C ASP A 110 -11.75 -6.74 20.40
N PRO A 111 -11.29 -5.62 20.97
CA PRO A 111 -9.88 -5.47 21.31
C PRO A 111 -9.43 -6.40 22.45
N GLY A 112 -10.35 -6.97 23.23
CA GLY A 112 -10.07 -7.80 24.39
C GLY A 112 -9.03 -8.90 24.15
N PRO A 113 -9.13 -9.72 23.10
CA PRO A 113 -8.20 -10.83 22.85
C PRO A 113 -6.74 -10.42 22.68
N LEU A 114 -6.42 -9.47 21.79
CA LEU A 114 -5.03 -9.10 21.45
C LEU A 114 -4.70 -7.62 21.73
N GLY A 115 -5.61 -6.88 22.36
CA GLY A 115 -5.43 -5.47 22.69
C GLY A 115 -5.80 -4.50 21.57
N ALA A 116 -6.27 -4.99 20.42
CA ALA A 116 -6.81 -4.23 19.31
C ALA A 116 -7.63 -5.14 18.39
N PRO A 117 -8.52 -4.60 17.53
CA PRO A 117 -9.16 -5.36 16.46
C PRO A 117 -8.16 -5.97 15.50
N PHE A 118 -8.49 -7.15 14.95
CA PHE A 118 -7.62 -7.84 13.98
C PHE A 118 -8.41 -8.70 13.01
N LEU A 119 -7.79 -9.02 11.90
CA LEU A 119 -8.27 -10.02 10.95
C LEU A 119 -7.24 -11.14 10.77
N VAL A 120 -7.73 -12.34 10.51
CA VAL A 120 -6.92 -13.52 10.19
C VAL A 120 -7.26 -13.98 8.79
N MET A 121 -6.23 -14.25 8.01
CA MET A 121 -6.33 -14.73 6.64
C MET A 121 -5.32 -15.85 6.40
N GLU A 122 -5.49 -16.60 5.33
CA GLU A 122 -4.53 -17.58 4.85
C GLU A 122 -3.19 -16.91 4.51
N ARG A 123 -2.09 -17.52 4.92
CA ARG A 123 -0.76 -17.12 4.47
C ARG A 123 -0.47 -17.71 3.11
N VAL A 124 -0.43 -16.88 2.08
CA VAL A 124 -0.12 -17.30 0.71
C VAL A 124 1.40 -17.42 0.54
N ALA A 125 1.85 -18.55 0.03
CA ALA A 125 3.25 -18.79 -0.29
C ALA A 125 3.67 -18.07 -1.57
N GLY A 126 4.90 -17.60 -1.64
CA GLY A 126 5.45 -16.91 -2.81
C GLY A 126 6.51 -15.87 -2.44
N ARG A 127 6.85 -15.03 -3.41
CA ARG A 127 7.85 -13.96 -3.26
C ARG A 127 7.20 -12.60 -3.48
N VAL A 128 7.62 -11.63 -2.68
CA VAL A 128 7.23 -10.23 -2.84
C VAL A 128 8.44 -9.44 -3.33
N PRO A 129 8.32 -8.57 -4.35
CA PRO A 129 9.40 -7.66 -4.72
C PRO A 129 9.77 -6.74 -3.55
N PRO A 130 11.04 -6.66 -3.14
CA PRO A 130 11.44 -5.91 -1.96
C PRO A 130 11.35 -4.39 -2.20
N ASP A 131 10.96 -3.66 -1.14
CA ASP A 131 10.94 -2.19 -1.11
C ASP A 131 12.17 -1.60 -0.43
N VAL A 132 12.73 -2.32 0.55
CA VAL A 132 13.98 -1.95 1.22
C VAL A 132 15.12 -2.62 0.48
N MET A 133 16.08 -1.85 0.02
CA MET A 133 16.93 -2.20 -1.12
C MET A 133 16.02 -2.59 -2.28
N PRO A 134 15.35 -1.59 -2.91
CA PRO A 134 14.21 -1.84 -3.79
C PRO A 134 14.49 -2.86 -4.87
N TYR A 135 13.43 -3.47 -5.37
CA TYR A 135 13.51 -4.48 -6.44
C TYR A 135 14.22 -4.01 -7.72
N THR A 136 14.42 -2.70 -7.88
CA THR A 136 15.19 -2.08 -8.96
C THR A 136 16.71 -2.19 -8.76
N TYR A 137 17.18 -2.50 -7.54
CA TYR A 137 18.60 -2.65 -7.24
C TYR A 137 19.15 -4.01 -7.67
N GLU A 138 20.44 -4.05 -8.01
CA GLU A 138 21.17 -5.30 -8.24
C GLU A 138 21.10 -6.21 -7.01
N GLY A 139 20.96 -7.52 -7.26
CA GLY A 139 20.77 -8.53 -6.21
C GLY A 139 19.30 -8.84 -5.88
N SER A 140 18.34 -8.01 -6.30
CA SER A 140 16.93 -8.39 -6.26
C SER A 140 16.63 -9.51 -7.26
N TRP A 141 15.73 -10.43 -6.89
CA TRP A 141 15.29 -11.50 -7.79
C TRP A 141 14.59 -10.96 -9.05
N LEU A 142 13.89 -9.82 -8.95
CA LEU A 142 13.25 -9.19 -10.10
C LEU A 142 14.28 -8.49 -11.00
N HIS A 143 15.32 -7.88 -10.42
CA HIS A 143 16.42 -7.32 -11.20
C HIS A 143 17.20 -8.42 -11.96
N ALA A 144 17.39 -9.58 -11.32
CA ALA A 144 18.08 -10.73 -11.92
C ALA A 144 17.23 -11.49 -12.96
N ALA A 145 15.93 -11.24 -13.03
CA ALA A 145 15.03 -11.87 -13.99
C ALA A 145 15.36 -11.48 -15.44
N SER A 146 15.00 -12.30 -16.40
CA SER A 146 15.09 -11.99 -17.82
C SER A 146 14.12 -10.89 -18.24
N ASP A 147 14.34 -10.26 -19.38
CA ASP A 147 13.40 -9.24 -19.92
C ASP A 147 12.00 -9.84 -20.16
N ALA A 148 11.93 -11.10 -20.62
CA ALA A 148 10.66 -11.79 -20.84
C ALA A 148 9.88 -12.04 -19.53
N GLU A 149 10.57 -12.42 -18.46
CA GLU A 149 9.97 -12.63 -17.15
C GLU A 149 9.49 -11.31 -16.54
N ARG A 150 10.26 -10.24 -16.68
CA ARG A 150 9.84 -8.89 -16.26
C ARG A 150 8.63 -8.39 -17.05
N GLU A 151 8.61 -8.60 -18.37
CA GLU A 151 7.48 -8.27 -19.24
C GLU A 151 6.23 -9.04 -18.84
N HIS A 152 6.37 -10.31 -18.50
CA HIS A 152 5.27 -11.16 -18.03
C HIS A 152 4.71 -10.63 -16.69
N LEU A 153 5.57 -10.37 -15.70
CA LEU A 153 5.16 -9.81 -14.41
C LEU A 153 4.48 -8.44 -14.56
N GLU A 154 5.03 -7.56 -15.42
CA GLU A 154 4.39 -6.27 -15.73
C GLU A 154 2.99 -6.47 -16.33
N ALA A 155 2.87 -7.40 -17.29
CA ALA A 155 1.60 -7.72 -17.93
C ALA A 155 0.58 -8.24 -16.93
N ALA A 156 0.98 -9.16 -16.06
CA ALA A 156 0.15 -9.75 -15.03
C ALA A 156 -0.29 -8.69 -14.01
N THR A 157 0.61 -7.80 -13.59
CA THR A 157 0.30 -6.71 -12.64
C THR A 157 -0.71 -5.72 -13.21
N VAL A 158 -0.54 -5.25 -14.44
CA VAL A 158 -1.53 -4.37 -15.08
C VAL A 158 -2.85 -5.10 -15.31
N GLY A 159 -2.79 -6.42 -15.57
CA GLY A 159 -3.96 -7.28 -15.66
C GLY A 159 -4.74 -7.40 -14.36
N LEU A 160 -4.08 -7.35 -13.19
CA LEU A 160 -4.76 -7.29 -11.88
C LEU A 160 -5.63 -6.03 -11.77
N LEU A 161 -5.06 -4.85 -12.10
CA LEU A 161 -5.79 -3.59 -12.05
C LEU A 161 -6.97 -3.58 -13.04
N ALA A 162 -6.76 -4.09 -14.24
CA ALA A 162 -7.83 -4.20 -15.24
C ALA A 162 -9.00 -5.07 -14.72
N ARG A 163 -8.72 -6.24 -14.17
CA ARG A 163 -9.75 -7.12 -13.60
C ARG A 163 -10.45 -6.48 -12.40
N LEU A 164 -9.71 -5.88 -11.48
CA LEU A 164 -10.27 -5.21 -10.31
C LEU A 164 -11.27 -4.13 -10.73
N HIS A 165 -10.87 -3.29 -11.67
CA HIS A 165 -11.66 -2.13 -12.08
C HIS A 165 -12.86 -2.48 -12.96
N ASP A 166 -12.80 -3.58 -13.73
CA ASP A 166 -13.87 -3.95 -14.66
C ASP A 166 -14.85 -4.98 -14.11
N GLN A 167 -14.39 -5.89 -13.24
CA GLN A 167 -15.22 -7.00 -12.77
C GLN A 167 -16.06 -6.65 -11.54
N LEU A 168 -15.63 -5.64 -10.75
CA LEU A 168 -16.32 -5.27 -9.52
C LEU A 168 -17.16 -4.01 -9.70
N PRO A 169 -18.51 -4.11 -9.67
CA PRO A 169 -19.37 -2.94 -9.75
C PRO A 169 -19.19 -2.01 -8.55
N ALA A 170 -19.05 -0.71 -8.79
CA ALA A 170 -18.89 0.29 -7.73
C ALA A 170 -20.04 0.29 -6.71
N SER A 171 -21.25 -0.12 -7.11
CA SER A 171 -22.42 -0.25 -6.25
C SER A 171 -22.22 -1.24 -5.10
N GLU A 172 -21.46 -2.31 -5.32
CA GLU A 172 -21.15 -3.32 -4.30
C GLU A 172 -20.12 -2.81 -3.29
N ALA A 173 -19.29 -1.85 -3.70
CA ALA A 173 -18.23 -1.24 -2.89
C ALA A 173 -18.67 0.08 -2.19
N GLY A 174 -19.96 0.35 -2.05
CA GLY A 174 -20.48 1.61 -1.50
C GLY A 174 -19.94 1.97 -0.11
N PHE A 175 -19.58 0.98 0.72
CA PHE A 175 -18.96 1.20 2.05
C PHE A 175 -17.54 1.77 1.98
N LEU A 176 -16.92 1.77 0.81
CA LEU A 176 -15.60 2.36 0.54
C LEU A 176 -15.70 3.79 -0.02
N ALA A 177 -16.91 4.31 -0.19
CA ALA A 177 -17.09 5.70 -0.59
C ALA A 177 -16.59 6.63 0.51
N LEU A 178 -15.68 7.53 0.14
CA LEU A 178 -15.17 8.53 1.07
C LEU A 178 -16.24 9.61 1.31
N PRO A 179 -16.35 10.14 2.55
CA PRO A 179 -17.31 11.20 2.88
C PRO A 179 -16.93 12.52 2.22
N GLY A 180 -17.88 13.43 2.13
CA GLY A 180 -17.69 14.79 1.61
C GLY A 180 -18.52 15.09 0.38
N GLU A 181 -18.36 16.32 -0.13
CA GLU A 181 -19.06 16.84 -1.30
C GLU A 181 -18.29 16.58 -2.59
N GLY A 182 -19.00 16.65 -3.72
CA GLY A 182 -18.45 16.50 -5.07
C GLY A 182 -18.35 15.04 -5.54
N ASP A 183 -17.65 14.84 -6.65
CA ASP A 183 -17.40 13.53 -7.22
C ASP A 183 -16.39 12.70 -6.39
N ALA A 184 -16.17 11.45 -6.79
CA ALA A 184 -15.30 10.53 -6.06
C ALA A 184 -13.84 11.02 -5.99
N LEU A 185 -13.33 11.66 -7.05
CA LEU A 185 -11.99 12.23 -7.07
C LEU A 185 -11.87 13.39 -6.08
N ARG A 186 -12.86 14.30 -6.07
CA ARG A 186 -12.88 15.45 -5.13
C ARG A 186 -12.88 14.97 -3.69
N ARG A 187 -13.73 13.99 -3.35
CA ARG A 187 -13.75 13.40 -2.02
C ARG A 187 -12.43 12.73 -1.66
N HIS A 188 -11.81 12.03 -2.61
CA HIS A 188 -10.53 11.36 -2.40
C HIS A 188 -9.39 12.35 -2.13
N VAL A 189 -9.30 13.44 -2.90
CA VAL A 189 -8.29 14.50 -2.67
C VAL A 189 -8.56 15.26 -1.37
N THR A 190 -9.84 15.52 -1.06
CA THR A 190 -10.23 16.17 0.21
C THR A 190 -9.84 15.32 1.43
N ALA A 191 -10.02 13.99 1.36
CA ALA A 191 -9.58 13.07 2.40
C ALA A 191 -8.06 13.10 2.59
N GLN A 192 -7.28 13.21 1.49
CA GLN A 192 -5.82 13.35 1.58
C GLN A 192 -5.41 14.72 2.18
N ARG A 193 -6.16 15.77 1.91
CA ARG A 193 -5.94 17.08 2.55
C ARG A 193 -6.21 17.02 4.05
N ALA A 194 -7.27 16.34 4.46
CA ALA A 194 -7.57 16.09 5.87
C ALA A 194 -6.50 15.22 6.55
N TYR A 195 -6.02 14.18 5.87
CA TYR A 195 -4.91 13.36 6.35
C TYR A 195 -3.64 14.19 6.54
N TYR A 196 -3.28 15.04 5.58
CA TYR A 196 -2.14 15.94 5.71
C TYR A 196 -2.31 16.90 6.91
N ALA A 197 -3.48 17.49 7.09
CA ALA A 197 -3.75 18.36 8.24
C ALA A 197 -3.54 17.62 9.59
N TRP A 198 -3.96 16.35 9.66
CA TRP A 198 -3.71 15.50 10.84
C TRP A 198 -2.21 15.18 11.01
N VAL A 199 -1.47 14.94 9.92
CA VAL A 199 -0.01 14.65 9.96
C VAL A 199 0.77 15.81 10.56
N ILE A 200 0.39 17.06 10.23
CA ILE A 200 1.08 18.28 10.66
C ILE A 200 0.44 18.94 11.87
N ASP A 201 -0.48 18.28 12.58
CA ASP A 201 -1.12 18.88 13.75
C ASP A 201 -0.07 19.34 14.78
N GLY A 202 -0.08 20.63 15.08
CA GLY A 202 0.92 21.30 15.93
C GLY A 202 2.31 21.47 15.31
N LEU A 203 2.50 21.19 14.00
CA LEU A 203 3.78 21.28 13.27
C LEU A 203 3.70 22.30 12.14
N ALA A 204 4.87 22.71 11.61
CA ALA A 204 4.93 23.59 10.46
C ALA A 204 4.48 22.86 9.18
N PRO A 205 3.65 23.49 8.31
CA PRO A 205 3.30 22.90 7.03
C PRO A 205 4.52 22.81 6.09
N SER A 206 4.51 21.79 5.20
CA SER A 206 5.49 21.65 4.13
C SER A 206 5.11 22.57 2.96
N PRO A 207 5.92 23.59 2.61
CA PRO A 207 5.66 24.45 1.46
C PRO A 207 5.53 23.66 0.14
N LEU A 208 6.28 22.57 -0.01
CA LEU A 208 6.25 21.73 -1.20
C LEU A 208 4.93 20.93 -1.31
N ILE A 209 4.42 20.38 -0.21
CA ILE A 209 3.11 19.69 -0.18
C ILE A 209 2.00 20.69 -0.50
N GLU A 210 2.03 21.90 0.07
CA GLU A 210 1.06 22.95 -0.25
C GLU A 210 1.10 23.32 -1.74
N ALA A 211 2.29 23.55 -2.28
CA ALA A 211 2.46 23.84 -3.71
C ALA A 211 1.99 22.67 -4.61
N ALA A 212 2.14 21.42 -4.16
CA ALA A 212 1.62 20.25 -4.88
C ALA A 212 0.09 20.23 -4.89
N PHE A 213 -0.59 20.52 -3.79
CA PHE A 213 -2.06 20.68 -3.76
C PHE A 213 -2.51 21.81 -4.69
N ASP A 214 -1.84 22.98 -4.67
CA ASP A 214 -2.15 24.09 -5.58
C ASP A 214 -1.95 23.70 -7.05
N ARG A 215 -0.94 22.88 -7.34
CA ARG A 215 -0.71 22.39 -8.70
C ARG A 215 -1.80 21.41 -9.14
N LEU A 216 -2.27 20.51 -8.24
CA LEU A 216 -3.38 19.64 -8.53
C LEU A 216 -4.67 20.40 -8.90
N GLU A 217 -4.99 21.49 -8.17
CA GLU A 217 -6.16 22.30 -8.53
C GLU A 217 -6.04 22.89 -9.96
N ARG A 218 -4.85 23.28 -10.38
CA ARG A 218 -4.60 23.77 -11.75
C ARG A 218 -4.67 22.68 -12.83
N LEU A 219 -4.35 21.44 -12.48
CA LEU A 219 -4.37 20.29 -13.37
C LEU A 219 -5.67 19.46 -13.26
N TRP A 220 -6.64 19.93 -12.51
CA TRP A 220 -7.84 19.16 -12.20
C TRP A 220 -8.50 18.61 -13.46
N PRO A 221 -8.74 17.27 -13.55
CA PRO A 221 -9.43 16.68 -14.69
C PRO A 221 -10.80 17.30 -14.93
N ARG A 222 -11.12 17.62 -16.18
CA ARG A 222 -12.45 18.14 -16.54
C ARG A 222 -13.53 17.08 -16.33
N GLU A 223 -13.21 15.84 -16.61
CA GLU A 223 -14.08 14.67 -16.52
C GLU A 223 -13.31 13.57 -15.78
N PRO A 224 -13.38 13.49 -14.42
CA PRO A 224 -12.60 12.52 -13.64
C PRO A 224 -12.91 11.05 -13.92
N GLY A 225 -14.00 10.78 -14.66
CA GLY A 225 -14.45 9.42 -14.92
C GLY A 225 -15.31 8.82 -13.79
N GLU A 226 -15.95 7.69 -14.11
CA GLU A 226 -16.76 6.96 -13.14
C GLU A 226 -15.88 6.30 -12.08
N PRO A 227 -16.32 6.28 -10.82
CA PRO A 227 -15.58 5.62 -9.76
C PRO A 227 -15.61 4.10 -9.91
N VAL A 228 -14.48 3.48 -9.62
CA VAL A 228 -14.31 2.03 -9.44
C VAL A 228 -13.77 1.73 -8.05
N LEU A 229 -13.75 0.47 -7.65
CA LEU A 229 -12.94 0.08 -6.50
C LEU A 229 -11.47 0.25 -6.87
N THR A 230 -10.78 1.17 -6.20
CA THR A 230 -9.33 1.28 -6.27
C THR A 230 -8.69 0.52 -5.11
N TRP A 231 -7.58 -0.15 -5.38
CA TRP A 231 -6.79 -0.84 -4.37
C TRP A 231 -6.10 0.14 -3.41
N GLY A 232 -5.67 1.30 -3.95
CA GLY A 232 -5.14 2.43 -3.18
C GLY A 232 -3.64 2.39 -2.96
N ASP A 233 -3.03 1.25 -2.60
CA ASP A 233 -1.56 1.04 -2.59
C ASP A 233 -1.16 0.05 -3.69
N ALA A 234 -1.54 0.38 -4.92
CA ALA A 234 -1.41 -0.42 -6.13
C ALA A 234 0.04 -0.53 -6.61
N ARG A 235 0.84 -1.36 -5.94
CA ARG A 235 2.27 -1.56 -6.22
C ARG A 235 2.68 -3.03 -6.11
N ILE A 236 3.69 -3.42 -6.87
CA ILE A 236 4.15 -4.81 -6.91
C ILE A 236 4.72 -5.31 -5.58
N GLY A 237 5.18 -4.42 -4.70
CA GLY A 237 5.60 -4.74 -3.33
C GLY A 237 4.46 -5.21 -2.41
N ASN A 238 3.20 -5.11 -2.86
CA ASN A 238 2.02 -5.63 -2.19
C ASN A 238 1.38 -6.83 -2.94
N VAL A 239 2.12 -7.45 -3.85
CA VAL A 239 1.70 -8.65 -4.56
C VAL A 239 2.63 -9.81 -4.24
N VAL A 240 2.06 -10.95 -3.89
CA VAL A 240 2.79 -12.22 -3.77
C VAL A 240 2.80 -12.89 -5.13
N TYR A 241 3.99 -13.31 -5.59
CA TYR A 241 4.18 -14.00 -6.86
C TYR A 241 4.68 -15.44 -6.63
N ASP A 242 4.09 -16.38 -7.35
CA ASP A 242 4.68 -17.70 -7.59
C ASP A 242 5.34 -17.69 -8.97
N GLY A 243 6.67 -17.83 -9.00
CA GLY A 243 7.43 -17.46 -10.19
C GLY A 243 7.22 -15.98 -10.52
N PHE A 244 6.51 -15.68 -11.60
CA PHE A 244 6.16 -14.34 -12.05
C PHE A 244 4.65 -14.12 -12.17
N GLU A 245 3.83 -15.10 -11.71
CA GLU A 245 2.38 -15.00 -11.65
C GLU A 245 1.93 -14.45 -10.29
N PRO A 246 1.03 -13.47 -10.25
CA PRO A 246 0.44 -12.99 -9.01
C PRO A 246 -0.50 -14.03 -8.42
N VAL A 247 -0.24 -14.41 -7.16
CA VAL A 247 -1.04 -15.39 -6.40
C VAL A 247 -1.76 -14.78 -5.20
N ALA A 248 -1.40 -13.58 -4.78
CA ALA A 248 -2.19 -12.80 -3.81
C ALA A 248 -1.90 -11.31 -3.91
N VAL A 249 -2.95 -10.50 -3.82
CA VAL A 249 -2.90 -9.04 -3.70
C VAL A 249 -3.17 -8.69 -2.25
N LEU A 250 -2.25 -7.96 -1.63
CA LEU A 250 -2.22 -7.62 -0.22
C LEU A 250 -2.49 -6.13 0.00
N ASP A 251 -2.67 -5.75 1.27
CA ASP A 251 -2.67 -4.37 1.77
C ASP A 251 -3.77 -3.47 1.18
N TRP A 252 -5.01 -3.78 1.58
CA TRP A 252 -6.22 -3.09 1.14
C TRP A 252 -6.65 -1.94 2.07
N GLU A 253 -5.76 -1.47 2.96
CA GLU A 253 -6.10 -0.44 3.94
C GLU A 253 -6.41 0.93 3.32
N MET A 254 -5.87 1.20 2.12
CA MET A 254 -6.10 2.43 1.35
C MET A 254 -7.19 2.27 0.27
N ALA A 255 -7.92 1.16 0.25
CA ALA A 255 -8.97 0.91 -0.73
C ALA A 255 -10.10 1.95 -0.62
N ALA A 256 -10.57 2.45 -1.77
CA ALA A 256 -11.60 3.47 -1.86
C ALA A 256 -12.34 3.41 -3.20
N LEU A 257 -13.47 4.11 -3.30
CA LEU A 257 -14.08 4.42 -4.59
C LEU A 257 -13.44 5.69 -5.17
N ALA A 258 -12.75 5.55 -6.30
CA ALA A 258 -12.09 6.65 -7.01
C ALA A 258 -11.97 6.33 -8.52
N PRO A 259 -11.58 7.31 -9.38
CA PRO A 259 -11.23 7.02 -10.77
C PRO A 259 -10.08 6.00 -10.89
N ARG A 260 -10.12 5.19 -11.95
CA ARG A 260 -9.12 4.13 -12.27
C ARG A 260 -7.68 4.65 -12.27
N GLU A 261 -7.51 5.87 -12.72
CA GLU A 261 -6.22 6.54 -12.84
C GLU A 261 -5.53 6.76 -11.48
N VAL A 262 -6.25 6.71 -10.36
CA VAL A 262 -5.66 6.79 -9.01
C VAL A 262 -4.70 5.63 -8.77
N ASP A 263 -5.10 4.39 -9.11
CA ASP A 263 -4.23 3.22 -9.00
C ASP A 263 -3.14 3.19 -10.09
N LEU A 264 -3.49 3.54 -11.33
CA LEU A 264 -2.51 3.62 -12.42
C LEU A 264 -1.42 4.65 -12.12
N GLY A 265 -1.80 5.82 -11.65
CA GLY A 265 -0.87 6.87 -11.26
C GLY A 265 0.04 6.44 -10.12
N TRP A 266 -0.50 5.70 -9.13
CA TRP A 266 0.28 5.14 -8.02
C TRP A 266 1.29 4.10 -8.49
N THR A 267 0.87 3.13 -9.32
CA THR A 267 1.74 2.08 -9.89
C THR A 267 2.89 2.69 -10.70
N ILE A 268 2.59 3.62 -11.61
CA ILE A 268 3.58 4.29 -12.46
C ILE A 268 4.56 5.10 -11.63
N TYR A 269 4.03 5.93 -10.72
CA TYR A 269 4.85 6.81 -9.90
C TYR A 269 5.77 6.04 -8.96
N LEU A 270 5.27 5.01 -8.24
CA LEU A 270 6.12 4.28 -7.29
C LEU A 270 7.24 3.50 -7.96
N HIS A 271 6.98 2.90 -9.14
CA HIS A 271 8.08 2.31 -9.89
C HIS A 271 9.13 3.39 -10.26
N ARG A 272 8.70 4.54 -10.78
CA ARG A 272 9.62 5.63 -11.14
C ARG A 272 10.37 6.15 -9.91
N PHE A 273 9.74 6.27 -8.76
CA PHE A 273 10.40 6.62 -7.50
C PHE A 273 11.54 5.65 -7.14
N PHE A 274 11.29 4.33 -7.20
CA PHE A 274 12.33 3.33 -6.95
C PHE A 274 13.44 3.36 -8.01
N GLN A 275 13.08 3.60 -9.27
CA GLN A 275 14.04 3.78 -10.34
C GLN A 275 14.93 5.01 -10.11
N ASP A 276 14.36 6.12 -9.68
CA ASP A 276 15.12 7.35 -9.37
C ASP A 276 16.10 7.13 -8.20
N LEU A 277 15.69 6.41 -7.15
CA LEU A 277 16.58 6.04 -6.05
C LEU A 277 17.75 5.18 -6.54
N THR A 278 17.48 4.21 -7.42
CA THR A 278 18.48 3.30 -7.97
C THR A 278 19.47 4.05 -8.84
N THR A 279 19.00 4.91 -9.74
CA THR A 279 19.89 5.72 -10.59
C THR A 279 20.67 6.76 -9.79
N GLY A 280 20.05 7.34 -8.76
CA GLY A 280 20.72 8.23 -7.83
C GLY A 280 21.85 7.57 -7.03
N SER A 281 21.83 6.25 -6.87
CA SER A 281 22.91 5.45 -6.29
C SER A 281 23.98 4.99 -7.30
N GLY A 282 23.85 5.40 -8.55
CA GLY A 282 24.79 5.04 -9.65
C GLY A 282 24.51 3.68 -10.30
N GLN A 283 23.38 3.03 -10.03
CA GLN A 283 22.98 1.77 -10.67
C GLN A 283 21.99 2.05 -11.80
N ARG A 284 21.95 1.13 -12.80
CA ARG A 284 21.05 1.28 -13.95
C ARG A 284 19.57 1.10 -13.58
N GLY A 285 19.27 0.19 -12.67
CA GLY A 285 17.91 -0.21 -12.34
C GLY A 285 17.16 -0.90 -13.49
N LEU A 286 15.84 -0.71 -13.51
CA LEU A 286 14.90 -1.30 -14.46
C LEU A 286 14.15 -0.21 -15.27
N PRO A 287 14.82 0.62 -16.07
CA PRO A 287 14.23 1.80 -16.71
C PRO A 287 13.15 1.46 -17.75
N GLY A 288 13.11 0.23 -18.25
CA GLY A 288 12.09 -0.25 -19.21
C GLY A 288 10.87 -0.89 -18.60
N PHE A 289 10.85 -1.12 -17.27
CA PHE A 289 9.80 -1.81 -16.54
C PHE A 289 8.75 -0.80 -16.03
N LEU A 290 7.47 -1.15 -16.05
CA LEU A 290 6.32 -0.34 -15.60
C LEU A 290 6.38 1.14 -16.07
N ARG A 291 6.89 1.37 -17.26
CA ARG A 291 6.90 2.70 -17.88
C ARG A 291 5.48 3.20 -18.10
N ARG A 292 5.30 4.48 -17.90
CA ARG A 292 4.01 5.16 -18.05
C ARG A 292 3.31 4.82 -19.37
N ASP A 293 3.99 5.01 -20.49
CA ASP A 293 3.47 4.74 -21.82
C ASP A 293 3.06 3.27 -22.02
N ARG A 294 3.82 2.33 -21.45
CA ARG A 294 3.54 0.89 -21.52
C ARG A 294 2.35 0.49 -20.65
N VAL A 295 2.29 0.99 -19.42
CA VAL A 295 1.18 0.74 -18.48
C VAL A 295 -0.12 1.28 -19.06
N GLU A 296 -0.14 2.54 -19.52
CA GLU A 296 -1.32 3.17 -20.14
C GLU A 296 -1.80 2.39 -21.37
N ALA A 297 -0.90 2.07 -22.31
CA ALA A 297 -1.24 1.33 -23.52
C ALA A 297 -1.73 -0.09 -23.23
N ARG A 298 -1.13 -0.77 -22.25
CA ARG A 298 -1.54 -2.13 -21.85
C ARG A 298 -2.91 -2.11 -21.18
N TYR A 299 -3.11 -1.18 -20.25
CA TYR A 299 -4.39 -1.02 -19.57
C TYR A 299 -5.52 -0.72 -20.55
N ALA A 300 -5.29 0.21 -21.50
CA ALA A 300 -6.26 0.54 -22.53
C ALA A 300 -6.63 -0.66 -23.42
N ARG A 301 -5.64 -1.52 -23.76
CA ARG A 301 -5.93 -2.75 -24.53
C ARG A 301 -6.76 -3.77 -23.75
N LEU A 302 -6.56 -3.87 -22.43
CA LEU A 302 -7.27 -4.84 -21.59
C LEU A 302 -8.71 -4.42 -21.28
N THR A 303 -8.94 -3.13 -21.06
CA THR A 303 -10.23 -2.60 -20.56
C THR A 303 -11.03 -1.82 -21.61
N GLY A 304 -10.41 -1.40 -22.72
CA GLY A 304 -11.01 -0.44 -23.64
C GLY A 304 -11.02 1.01 -23.11
N HIS A 305 -10.61 1.24 -21.85
CA HIS A 305 -10.53 2.57 -21.24
C HIS A 305 -9.14 3.17 -21.48
N THR A 306 -9.08 4.31 -22.14
CA THR A 306 -7.83 5.07 -22.33
C THR A 306 -7.60 5.97 -21.11
N PRO A 307 -6.54 5.75 -20.31
CA PRO A 307 -6.21 6.63 -19.18
C PRO A 307 -5.99 8.07 -19.63
N ARG A 308 -6.48 9.04 -18.84
CA ARG A 308 -6.40 10.46 -19.13
C ARG A 308 -5.81 11.23 -17.96
N ASP A 309 -5.36 12.46 -18.24
CA ASP A 309 -4.89 13.39 -17.22
C ASP A 309 -3.80 12.79 -16.28
N MET A 310 -2.96 11.91 -16.82
CA MET A 310 -1.99 11.15 -16.01
C MET A 310 -0.92 12.03 -15.35
N ASP A 311 -0.71 13.27 -15.81
CA ASP A 311 0.14 14.24 -15.10
C ASP A 311 -0.48 14.65 -13.76
N PHE A 312 -1.82 14.78 -13.69
CA PHE A 312 -2.52 14.99 -12.44
C PHE A 312 -2.37 13.75 -11.53
N TYR A 313 -2.66 12.55 -12.03
CA TYR A 313 -2.71 11.35 -11.21
C TYR A 313 -1.34 10.90 -10.72
N THR A 314 -0.28 11.07 -11.50
CA THR A 314 1.09 10.78 -11.05
C THR A 314 1.62 11.82 -10.05
N LEU A 315 1.30 13.11 -10.23
CA LEU A 315 1.56 14.13 -9.21
C LEU A 315 0.77 13.84 -7.92
N TYR A 316 -0.50 13.43 -8.05
CA TYR A 316 -1.32 13.07 -6.92
C TYR A 316 -0.75 11.87 -6.15
N ALA A 317 -0.25 10.87 -6.85
CA ALA A 317 0.46 9.74 -6.25
C ALA A 317 1.71 10.20 -5.49
N ALA A 318 2.53 11.06 -6.09
CA ALA A 318 3.72 11.62 -5.45
C ALA A 318 3.38 12.44 -4.19
N LEU A 319 2.30 13.22 -4.24
CA LEU A 319 1.80 13.98 -3.10
C LEU A 319 1.34 13.05 -1.95
N ARG A 320 0.53 12.03 -2.25
CA ARG A 320 0.09 11.04 -1.24
C ARG A 320 1.30 10.37 -0.57
N HIS A 321 2.26 9.95 -1.36
CA HIS A 321 3.50 9.37 -0.87
C HIS A 321 4.30 10.35 -0.01
N ALA A 322 4.36 11.64 -0.39
CA ALA A 322 5.04 12.67 0.40
C ALA A 322 4.41 12.85 1.80
N ILE A 323 3.08 12.82 1.89
CA ILE A 323 2.38 12.93 3.19
C ILE A 323 2.70 11.73 4.07
N VAL A 324 2.68 10.51 3.52
CA VAL A 324 3.05 9.28 4.25
C VAL A 324 4.51 9.32 4.71
N MET A 325 5.44 9.70 3.83
CA MET A 325 6.87 9.82 4.18
C MET A 325 7.11 10.86 5.26
N LEU A 326 6.43 12.00 5.19
CA LEU A 326 6.50 13.04 6.22
C LEU A 326 6.02 12.50 7.59
N ARG A 327 4.91 11.76 7.61
CA ARG A 327 4.41 11.12 8.84
C ARG A 327 5.40 10.12 9.42
N ILE A 328 6.00 9.28 8.56
CA ILE A 328 7.01 8.30 8.98
C ILE A 328 8.24 9.01 9.54
N ALA A 329 8.69 10.09 8.92
CA ALA A 329 9.83 10.87 9.41
C ALA A 329 9.54 11.54 10.76
N TYR A 330 8.33 12.09 10.96
CA TYR A 330 7.92 12.61 12.27
C TYR A 330 7.82 11.52 13.34
N ARG A 331 7.40 10.30 12.97
CA ARG A 331 7.46 9.14 13.87
C ARG A 331 8.89 8.82 14.28
N GLN A 332 9.85 8.82 13.35
CA GLN A 332 11.26 8.62 13.66
C GLN A 332 11.78 9.71 14.60
N ALA A 333 11.36 10.97 14.38
CA ALA A 333 11.71 12.07 15.27
C ALA A 333 11.08 11.92 16.66
N TYR A 334 9.84 11.47 16.75
CA TYR A 334 9.16 11.19 18.02
C TYR A 334 9.90 10.16 18.86
N PHE A 335 10.45 9.12 18.22
CA PHE A 335 11.26 8.09 18.89
C PHE A 335 12.75 8.49 19.03
N GLY A 336 13.13 9.71 18.66
CA GLY A 336 14.50 10.23 18.82
C GLY A 336 15.53 9.65 17.83
N GLU A 337 15.05 9.03 16.74
CA GLU A 337 15.91 8.43 15.71
C GLU A 337 16.48 9.49 14.74
N VAL A 338 15.74 10.58 14.51
CA VAL A 338 16.14 11.71 13.68
C VAL A 338 15.76 13.04 14.36
N ALA A 339 16.46 14.11 14.05
CA ALA A 339 16.08 15.44 14.49
C ALA A 339 15.01 16.04 13.56
N VAL A 340 14.05 16.79 14.08
CA VAL A 340 13.10 17.55 13.27
C VAL A 340 13.85 18.74 12.63
N PRO A 341 13.96 18.81 11.29
CA PRO A 341 14.63 19.91 10.62
C PRO A 341 13.76 21.18 10.63
N ARG A 342 14.39 22.33 10.36
CA ARG A 342 13.66 23.59 10.18
C ARG A 342 12.77 23.59 8.93
N ASP A 343 13.25 22.96 7.87
CA ASP A 343 12.53 22.79 6.61
C ASP A 343 11.94 21.38 6.52
N PRO A 344 10.61 21.21 6.69
CA PRO A 344 9.95 19.92 6.64
C PRO A 344 10.05 19.24 5.28
N ASP A 345 10.29 19.99 4.19
CA ASP A 345 10.45 19.41 2.84
C ASP A 345 11.64 18.44 2.78
N THR A 346 12.66 18.64 3.61
CA THR A 346 13.85 17.77 3.67
C THR A 346 13.56 16.38 4.27
N LEU A 347 12.42 16.21 4.93
CA LEU A 347 11.95 14.91 5.43
C LEU A 347 11.29 14.05 4.33
N ILE A 348 10.94 14.68 3.21
CA ILE A 348 10.31 13.99 2.07
C ILE A 348 11.42 13.39 1.20
N LEU A 349 11.58 12.07 1.23
CA LEU A 349 12.67 11.37 0.53
C LEU A 349 12.78 11.74 -0.96
N HIS A 350 11.63 11.96 -1.61
CA HIS A 350 11.52 12.33 -3.03
C HIS A 350 11.20 13.81 -3.26
N HIS A 351 11.59 14.71 -2.36
CA HIS A 351 11.29 16.15 -2.49
C HIS A 351 11.76 16.74 -3.82
N GLY A 352 12.88 16.26 -4.37
CA GLY A 352 13.40 16.70 -5.67
C GLY A 352 12.46 16.36 -6.83
N SER A 353 12.03 15.09 -6.90
CA SER A 353 11.08 14.61 -7.92
C SER A 353 9.71 15.28 -7.77
N LEU A 354 9.20 15.43 -6.55
CA LEU A 354 7.93 16.11 -6.31
C LEU A 354 8.01 17.59 -6.74
N ARG A 355 9.11 18.27 -6.47
CA ARG A 355 9.33 19.66 -6.93
C ARG A 355 9.34 19.77 -8.46
N ALA A 356 10.01 18.85 -9.15
CA ALA A 356 10.02 18.80 -10.60
C ALA A 356 8.61 18.52 -11.18
N MET A 357 7.81 17.67 -10.52
CA MET A 357 6.41 17.43 -10.90
C MET A 357 5.54 18.69 -10.72
N VAL A 358 5.69 19.40 -9.60
CA VAL A 358 5.00 20.69 -9.36
C VAL A 358 5.34 21.73 -10.45
N GLN A 359 6.59 21.73 -10.90
CA GLN A 359 7.07 22.62 -11.97
C GLN A 359 6.67 22.14 -13.37
N GLY A 360 6.25 20.87 -13.52
CA GLY A 360 5.87 20.27 -14.80
C GLY A 360 7.04 19.76 -15.64
N THR A 361 8.23 19.57 -15.07
CA THR A 361 9.48 19.20 -15.77
C THR A 361 9.90 17.75 -15.55
N TYR A 362 9.19 16.99 -14.71
CA TYR A 362 9.63 15.65 -14.30
C TYR A 362 9.53 14.59 -15.41
N TRP A 363 8.50 14.66 -16.25
CA TRP A 363 8.25 13.67 -17.30
C TRP A 363 8.83 14.05 -18.68
N GLU A 364 9.55 15.17 -18.78
CA GLU A 364 10.15 15.67 -20.03
C GLU A 364 11.48 15.00 -20.41
N GLY A 365 11.93 13.97 -19.65
CA GLY A 365 13.21 13.29 -19.81
C GLY A 365 13.13 11.83 -20.26
#